data_1d3ae819ccdc20cb738dc0df67f54a6d
#
_entry.id   1d3ae819ccdc20cb738dc0df67f54a6d
#
_cell.length_a   1.000
_cell.length_b   1.000
_cell.length_c   1.000
_cell.angle_alpha   90.00
_cell.angle_beta   90.00
_cell.angle_gamma   90.00
#
_symmetry.space_group_name_H-M   'P 1'
#
loop_
_entity.id
_entity.type
_entity.pdbx_description
1 polymer ?
#
loop_
_entity_poly.entity_id
_entity_poly.type
_entity_poly.pdbx_seq_one_letter_code
_entity_poly.pdbx_strand_id
1 'polypeptide(L)'
;VALTIGIVGLPNVGKSTLFNALTRNQVLAANYPFATIEPNVGVVNLPDPRLQKLAEIFGSQRVLPAAVSFVDIAGIVKGASEGEGLGNQFLANIREAEAIAEVVRVFDDPDVIHVDGKVDPRSDMETINTELILADLQTIEKAIPRIEKEVKIKKREAAELAAIKAAQAVLERGDTIYSSIKSDKLEMEHLKELSLLTAKPFIYVFNVDEGILGSPEKQEELRAMVAPADCIFLDAKLEADLVELDEEEAREMLEMNGQDESGLDQLARVGFHTLGLQTYLTAGPKETRAWTIRRGDTAPQAAGVIHTDFQRGFIKAEVVAFDDLIAAGSMAEAKSRGKVRIEGKEYVMADGDVVEFRFNV
;
A
#
# COMPACT_ATOMS: atom_id res chain seq x y z
N VAL A 1 4.88 -7.88 11.50
CA VAL A 1 5.71 -7.50 10.33
C VAL A 1 5.05 -6.29 9.69
N ALA A 2 5.75 -5.15 9.67
CA ALA A 2 5.26 -3.96 8.99
C ALA A 2 5.20 -4.23 7.48
N LEU A 3 4.03 -3.99 6.87
CA LEU A 3 3.86 -4.09 5.42
C LEU A 3 4.48 -2.86 4.77
N THR A 4 5.29 -3.08 3.74
CA THR A 4 6.01 -2.02 3.03
C THR A 4 5.65 -1.96 1.56
N ILE A 5 5.65 -0.75 1.02
CA ILE A 5 5.51 -0.49 -0.41
C ILE A 5 6.86 -0.03 -0.96
N GLY A 6 7.37 -0.72 -1.95
CA GLY A 6 8.61 -0.35 -2.63
C GLY A 6 8.36 0.74 -3.68
N ILE A 7 9.06 1.86 -3.57
CA ILE A 7 9.00 2.94 -4.57
C ILE A 7 10.08 2.70 -5.62
N VAL A 8 9.65 2.56 -6.85
CA VAL A 8 10.51 2.37 -8.02
C VAL A 8 10.28 3.45 -9.06
N GLY A 9 11.25 3.67 -9.92
CA GLY A 9 11.13 4.64 -11.01
C GLY A 9 12.43 4.77 -11.79
N LEU A 10 12.33 5.24 -13.02
CA LEU A 10 13.48 5.58 -13.83
C LEU A 10 14.20 6.81 -13.25
N PRO A 11 15.46 7.07 -13.64
CA PRO A 11 16.13 8.33 -13.28
C PRO A 11 15.34 9.56 -13.73
N ASN A 12 15.39 10.64 -12.93
CA ASN A 12 14.80 11.95 -13.26
C ASN A 12 13.26 11.96 -13.41
N VAL A 13 12.56 11.05 -12.75
CA VAL A 13 11.09 11.02 -12.72
C VAL A 13 10.49 11.74 -11.52
N GLY A 14 11.34 12.25 -10.61
CA GLY A 14 10.92 12.90 -9.36
C GLY A 14 10.85 11.96 -8.16
N LYS A 15 11.34 10.74 -8.28
CA LYS A 15 11.35 9.74 -7.20
C LYS A 15 12.11 10.23 -5.96
N SER A 16 13.30 10.81 -6.13
CA SER A 16 14.09 11.35 -5.02
C SER A 16 13.40 12.53 -4.34
N THR A 17 12.80 13.43 -5.09
CA THR A 17 12.05 14.56 -4.55
C THR A 17 10.86 14.07 -3.72
N LEU A 18 10.11 13.11 -4.23
CA LEU A 18 9.00 12.48 -3.53
C LEU A 18 9.47 11.78 -2.24
N PHE A 19 10.54 10.99 -2.33
CA PHE A 19 11.05 10.25 -1.19
C PHE A 19 11.62 11.18 -0.11
N ASN A 20 12.26 12.28 -0.47
CA ASN A 20 12.70 13.30 0.48
C ASN A 20 11.51 13.95 1.20
N ALA A 21 10.40 14.20 0.51
CA ALA A 21 9.18 14.68 1.14
C ALA A 21 8.59 13.65 2.13
N LEU A 22 8.60 12.37 1.77
CA LEU A 22 8.19 11.27 2.66
C LEU A 22 9.05 11.20 3.93
N THR A 23 10.37 11.23 3.80
CA THR A 23 11.31 11.19 4.94
C THR A 23 11.19 12.40 5.84
N ARG A 24 10.99 13.57 5.25
CA ARG A 24 10.85 14.82 6.01
C ARG A 24 9.55 14.86 6.78
N ASN A 25 8.48 14.38 6.21
CA ASN A 25 7.20 14.20 6.89
C ASN A 25 7.33 13.27 8.11
N GLN A 26 8.15 12.22 8.02
CA GLN A 26 8.44 11.32 9.13
C GLN A 26 9.19 12.01 10.28
N VAL A 27 10.17 12.87 9.99
CA VAL A 27 10.91 13.62 11.01
C VAL A 27 9.97 14.55 11.77
N LEU A 28 9.03 15.19 11.10
CA LEU A 28 8.02 16.04 11.73
C LEU A 28 6.99 15.23 12.54
N ALA A 29 6.71 14.00 12.13
CA ALA A 29 5.83 13.07 12.83
C ALA A 29 6.52 12.28 13.96
N ALA A 30 7.84 12.40 14.11
CA ALA A 30 8.69 11.61 15.02
C ALA A 30 8.55 11.95 16.51
N ASN A 31 7.44 12.49 16.95
CA ASN A 31 7.02 12.47 18.35
C ASN A 31 6.58 11.08 18.84
N TYR A 32 6.83 10.05 18.01
CA TYR A 32 6.63 8.66 18.37
C TYR A 32 7.83 8.13 19.18
N PRO A 33 7.64 7.73 20.45
CA PRO A 33 8.74 7.32 21.32
C PRO A 33 9.47 6.05 20.90
N PHE A 34 9.02 5.34 19.86
CA PHE A 34 9.60 4.09 19.39
C PHE A 34 9.93 4.06 17.88
N ALA A 35 9.92 5.21 17.21
CA ALA A 35 10.28 5.28 15.80
C ALA A 35 11.80 5.25 15.63
N THR A 36 12.33 4.10 15.24
CA THR A 36 13.65 4.01 14.63
C THR A 36 13.59 4.59 13.22
N ILE A 37 14.37 5.63 12.96
CA ILE A 37 14.54 6.17 11.61
C ILE A 37 15.47 5.23 10.86
N GLU A 38 14.91 4.39 9.99
CA GLU A 38 15.69 3.57 9.08
C GLU A 38 16.01 4.36 7.83
N PRO A 39 17.27 4.32 7.33
CA PRO A 39 17.60 4.93 6.04
C PRO A 39 16.76 4.28 4.93
N ASN A 40 16.31 5.09 3.96
CA ASN A 40 15.49 4.65 2.82
C ASN A 40 14.08 4.17 3.16
N VAL A 41 13.59 4.43 4.37
CA VAL A 41 12.21 4.18 4.76
C VAL A 41 11.49 5.49 5.08
N GLY A 42 10.36 5.72 4.47
CA GLY A 42 9.45 6.82 4.77
C GLY A 42 8.14 6.28 5.34
N VAL A 43 7.62 6.91 6.38
CA VAL A 43 6.34 6.53 6.99
C VAL A 43 5.34 7.66 6.83
N VAL A 44 4.16 7.35 6.33
CA VAL A 44 3.07 8.30 6.17
C VAL A 44 1.89 7.84 7.03
N ASN A 45 1.41 8.73 7.90
CA ASN A 45 0.20 8.48 8.67
C ASN A 45 -1.01 8.44 7.75
N LEU A 46 -1.91 7.49 8.01
CA LEU A 46 -3.19 7.42 7.33
C LEU A 46 -4.15 8.46 7.93
N PRO A 47 -4.60 9.46 7.18
CA PRO A 47 -5.56 10.43 7.69
C PRO A 47 -6.88 9.72 8.04
N ASP A 48 -7.33 9.90 9.28
CA ASP A 48 -8.57 9.31 9.76
C ASP A 48 -9.29 10.26 10.74
N PRO A 49 -10.30 11.00 10.26
CA PRO A 49 -11.04 11.95 11.11
C PRO A 49 -11.85 11.28 12.23
N ARG A 50 -12.07 9.96 12.13
CA ARG A 50 -12.77 9.21 13.18
C ARG A 50 -12.01 9.20 14.50
N LEU A 51 -10.68 9.21 14.44
CA LEU A 51 -9.82 9.18 15.62
C LEU A 51 -10.03 10.40 16.53
N GLN A 52 -10.08 11.60 15.95
CA GLN A 52 -10.28 12.82 16.72
C GLN A 52 -11.66 12.85 17.37
N LYS A 53 -12.69 12.41 16.68
CA LYS A 53 -14.05 12.32 17.21
C LYS A 53 -14.15 11.35 18.40
N LEU A 54 -13.50 10.20 18.30
CA LEU A 54 -13.43 9.23 19.41
C LEU A 54 -12.63 9.78 20.58
N ALA A 55 -11.52 10.44 20.33
CA ALA A 55 -10.70 11.06 21.37
C ALA A 55 -11.47 12.10 22.18
N GLU A 56 -12.33 12.86 21.54
CA GLU A 56 -13.23 13.83 22.21
C GLU A 56 -14.23 13.12 23.12
N ILE A 57 -14.85 12.04 22.65
CA ILE A 57 -15.81 11.25 23.45
C ILE A 57 -15.16 10.63 24.68
N PHE A 58 -13.97 10.05 24.53
CA PHE A 58 -13.27 9.31 25.59
C PHE A 58 -12.33 10.19 26.43
N GLY A 59 -12.12 11.45 26.06
CA GLY A 59 -11.16 12.32 26.73
C GLY A 59 -9.72 11.81 26.59
N SER A 60 -9.37 11.24 25.46
CA SER A 60 -8.06 10.63 25.22
C SER A 60 -6.93 11.64 25.26
N GLN A 61 -5.83 11.31 25.94
CA GLN A 61 -4.65 12.15 26.03
C GLN A 61 -3.85 12.20 24.73
N ARG A 62 -3.90 11.14 23.92
CA ARG A 62 -3.19 11.06 22.64
C ARG A 62 -3.99 10.30 21.60
N VAL A 63 -3.68 10.60 20.35
CA VAL A 63 -4.29 9.99 19.15
C VAL A 63 -3.19 9.36 18.32
N LEU A 64 -3.34 8.09 17.99
CA LEU A 64 -2.36 7.29 17.27
C LEU A 64 -2.97 6.74 15.97
N PRO A 65 -2.69 7.36 14.81
CA PRO A 65 -3.19 6.89 13.52
C PRO A 65 -2.49 5.63 13.05
N ALA A 66 -3.09 4.93 12.11
CA ALA A 66 -2.40 3.92 11.32
C ALA A 66 -1.40 4.58 10.36
N ALA A 67 -0.44 3.82 9.87
CA ALA A 67 0.60 4.32 8.98
C ALA A 67 0.94 3.32 7.89
N VAL A 68 1.48 3.83 6.77
CA VAL A 68 2.02 3.04 5.67
C VAL A 68 3.50 3.34 5.54
N SER A 69 4.31 2.30 5.41
CA SER A 69 5.75 2.41 5.20
C SER A 69 6.10 2.28 3.72
N PHE A 70 6.96 3.18 3.25
CA PHE A 70 7.50 3.18 1.90
C PHE A 70 9.01 3.01 1.95
N VAL A 71 9.53 2.18 1.06
CA VAL A 71 10.98 1.93 0.94
C VAL A 71 11.45 2.45 -0.41
N ASP A 72 12.50 3.28 -0.41
CA ASP A 72 13.13 3.70 -1.64
C ASP A 72 13.95 2.54 -2.22
N ILE A 73 13.56 2.08 -3.42
CA ILE A 73 14.30 1.06 -4.13
C ILE A 73 15.19 1.74 -5.16
N ALA A 74 16.50 1.57 -5.00
CA ALA A 74 17.50 2.17 -5.88
C ALA A 74 17.23 1.83 -7.35
N GLY A 75 17.49 2.80 -8.23
CA GLY A 75 17.04 2.84 -9.61
C GLY A 75 17.27 1.59 -10.42
N ILE A 76 16.27 1.25 -11.22
CA ILE A 76 16.36 0.21 -12.22
C ILE A 76 17.26 0.66 -13.37
N VAL A 77 18.06 -0.27 -13.86
CA VAL A 77 18.85 -0.11 -15.07
C VAL A 77 18.30 -1.09 -16.10
N LYS A 78 18.16 -0.67 -17.35
CA LYS A 78 17.81 -1.57 -18.45
C LYS A 78 18.76 -2.77 -18.47
N GLY A 79 18.21 -3.97 -18.53
CA GLY A 79 19.00 -5.21 -18.40
C GLY A 79 19.19 -5.71 -16.96
N ALA A 80 18.46 -5.17 -15.99
CA ALA A 80 18.55 -5.58 -14.58
C ALA A 80 18.28 -7.07 -14.35
N SER A 81 17.41 -7.67 -15.16
CA SER A 81 17.09 -9.11 -15.08
C SER A 81 18.23 -10.03 -15.56
N GLU A 82 19.14 -9.51 -16.38
CA GLU A 82 20.28 -10.23 -16.94
C GLU A 82 21.58 -9.90 -16.23
N GLY A 83 21.56 -8.86 -15.38
CA GLY A 83 22.75 -8.25 -14.82
C GLY A 83 23.28 -8.88 -13.55
N GLU A 84 24.57 -8.69 -13.36
CA GLU A 84 25.24 -8.89 -12.08
C GLU A 84 25.22 -7.57 -11.27
N GLY A 85 25.26 -7.66 -9.95
CA GLY A 85 25.43 -6.49 -9.09
C GLY A 85 24.16 -5.72 -8.79
N LEU A 86 24.07 -4.44 -9.20
CA LEU A 86 22.98 -3.53 -8.84
C LEU A 86 21.60 -4.00 -9.31
N GLY A 87 21.51 -4.67 -10.46
CA GLY A 87 20.26 -5.23 -10.97
C GLY A 87 19.70 -6.33 -10.07
N ASN A 88 20.55 -7.23 -9.59
CA ASN A 88 20.15 -8.27 -8.64
C ASN A 88 19.70 -7.68 -7.30
N GLN A 89 20.35 -6.64 -6.83
CA GLN A 89 19.96 -5.95 -5.60
C GLN A 89 18.60 -5.26 -5.75
N PHE A 90 18.35 -4.62 -6.88
CA PHE A 90 17.05 -4.04 -7.21
C PHE A 90 15.93 -5.07 -7.13
N LEU A 91 16.09 -6.21 -7.79
CA LEU A 91 15.11 -7.29 -7.77
C LEU A 91 14.92 -7.89 -6.37
N ALA A 92 16.00 -8.04 -5.60
CA ALA A 92 15.94 -8.52 -4.23
C ALA A 92 15.13 -7.56 -3.32
N ASN A 93 15.35 -6.26 -3.46
CA ASN A 93 14.62 -5.25 -2.70
C ASN A 93 13.12 -5.24 -3.04
N ILE A 94 12.78 -5.44 -4.32
CA ILE A 94 11.38 -5.59 -4.73
C ILE A 94 10.75 -6.84 -4.11
N ARG A 95 11.48 -7.94 -4.03
CA ARG A 95 10.98 -9.18 -3.43
C ARG A 95 10.55 -9.00 -1.97
N GLU A 96 11.23 -8.14 -1.24
CA GLU A 96 10.93 -7.85 0.16
C GLU A 96 9.71 -6.94 0.36
N ALA A 97 9.33 -6.16 -0.64
CA ALA A 97 8.17 -5.27 -0.59
C ALA A 97 6.86 -6.05 -0.83
N GLU A 98 5.78 -5.59 -0.18
CA GLU A 98 4.44 -6.20 -0.33
C GLU A 98 3.71 -5.68 -1.57
N ALA A 99 4.01 -4.45 -2.00
CA ALA A 99 3.46 -3.81 -3.18
C ALA A 99 4.51 -2.91 -3.83
N ILE A 100 4.27 -2.52 -5.05
CA ILE A 100 5.16 -1.67 -5.85
C ILE A 100 4.44 -0.36 -6.16
N ALA A 101 5.06 0.76 -5.81
CA ALA A 101 4.64 2.09 -6.25
C ALA A 101 5.62 2.58 -7.32
N GLU A 102 5.13 2.64 -8.54
CA GLU A 102 5.92 3.03 -9.71
C GLU A 102 5.73 4.51 -10.01
N VAL A 103 6.77 5.31 -9.81
CA VAL A 103 6.75 6.74 -10.09
C VAL A 103 7.00 6.96 -11.59
N VAL A 104 6.04 7.60 -12.24
CA VAL A 104 6.03 7.83 -13.67
C VAL A 104 6.01 9.33 -13.95
N ARG A 105 6.96 9.80 -14.74
CA ARG A 105 7.06 11.19 -15.10
C ARG A 105 6.03 11.54 -16.18
N VAL A 106 5.23 12.57 -15.89
CA VAL A 106 4.30 13.19 -16.85
C VAL A 106 4.56 14.71 -16.99
N PHE A 107 5.35 15.27 -16.05
CA PHE A 107 5.75 16.68 -16.14
C PHE A 107 6.82 16.91 -17.21
N ASP A 108 6.78 18.08 -17.83
CA ASP A 108 7.82 18.56 -18.74
C ASP A 108 8.58 19.72 -18.07
N ASP A 109 9.89 19.55 -17.91
CA ASP A 109 10.77 20.54 -17.32
C ASP A 109 12.08 20.54 -18.12
N PRO A 110 12.40 21.65 -18.83
CA PRO A 110 13.60 21.72 -19.66
C PRO A 110 14.91 21.62 -18.85
N ASP A 111 14.87 21.92 -17.54
CA ASP A 111 16.03 21.81 -16.66
C ASP A 111 16.25 20.38 -16.13
N VAL A 112 15.27 19.49 -16.32
CA VAL A 112 15.33 18.09 -15.90
C VAL A 112 15.24 17.19 -17.12
N ILE A 113 16.38 16.64 -17.52
CA ILE A 113 16.48 15.79 -18.73
C ILE A 113 15.89 14.42 -18.44
N HIS A 114 14.97 13.97 -19.32
CA HIS A 114 14.50 12.58 -19.31
C HIS A 114 15.60 11.66 -19.86
N VAL A 115 15.74 10.46 -19.29
CA VAL A 115 16.76 9.48 -19.65
C VAL A 115 16.71 9.07 -21.13
N ASP A 116 15.51 8.99 -21.72
CA ASP A 116 15.29 8.67 -23.12
C ASP A 116 15.12 9.91 -24.03
N GLY A 117 15.37 11.11 -23.49
CA GLY A 117 15.32 12.37 -24.22
C GLY A 117 13.93 12.95 -24.47
N LYS A 118 12.85 12.23 -24.10
CA LYS A 118 11.47 12.69 -24.18
C LYS A 118 10.62 12.11 -23.07
N VAL A 119 9.59 12.85 -22.68
CA VAL A 119 8.60 12.40 -21.69
C VAL A 119 7.57 11.50 -22.38
N ASP A 120 7.58 10.22 -22.01
CA ASP A 120 6.63 9.23 -22.51
C ASP A 120 6.26 8.25 -21.35
N PRO A 121 5.13 8.50 -20.66
CA PRO A 121 4.72 7.69 -19.52
C PRO A 121 4.57 6.21 -19.85
N ARG A 122 4.03 5.88 -21.01
CA ARG A 122 3.82 4.49 -21.42
C ARG A 122 5.15 3.76 -21.60
N SER A 123 6.11 4.38 -22.27
CA SER A 123 7.44 3.83 -22.47
C SER A 123 8.18 3.62 -21.15
N ASP A 124 8.05 4.56 -20.22
CA ASP A 124 8.67 4.46 -18.89
C ASP A 124 8.11 3.27 -18.08
N MET A 125 6.80 3.09 -18.09
CA MET A 125 6.15 1.95 -17.44
C MET A 125 6.57 0.62 -18.08
N GLU A 126 6.60 0.55 -19.39
CA GLU A 126 7.03 -0.64 -20.14
C GLU A 126 8.46 -1.03 -19.84
N THR A 127 9.37 -0.06 -19.69
CA THR A 127 10.78 -0.33 -19.35
C THR A 127 10.92 -1.03 -18.00
N ILE A 128 10.25 -0.56 -16.97
CA ILE A 128 10.28 -1.17 -15.63
C ILE A 128 9.57 -2.52 -15.66
N ASN A 129 8.37 -2.58 -16.21
CA ASN A 129 7.56 -3.80 -16.22
C ASN A 129 8.25 -4.91 -17.00
N THR A 130 8.94 -4.60 -18.09
CA THR A 130 9.71 -5.58 -18.87
C THR A 130 10.80 -6.25 -18.03
N GLU A 131 11.54 -5.50 -17.22
CA GLU A 131 12.59 -6.07 -16.36
C GLU A 131 12.00 -7.02 -15.30
N LEU A 132 10.86 -6.66 -14.72
CA LEU A 132 10.15 -7.51 -13.76
C LEU A 132 9.59 -8.78 -14.43
N ILE A 133 9.02 -8.62 -15.62
CA ILE A 133 8.48 -9.73 -16.42
C ILE A 133 9.59 -10.73 -16.80
N LEU A 134 10.72 -10.23 -17.25
CA LEU A 134 11.88 -11.10 -17.60
C LEU A 134 12.40 -11.87 -16.39
N ALA A 135 12.46 -11.23 -15.22
CA ALA A 135 12.84 -11.91 -13.98
C ALA A 135 11.84 -13.02 -13.61
N ASP A 136 10.55 -12.76 -13.75
CA ASP A 136 9.50 -13.76 -13.48
C ASP A 136 9.52 -14.91 -14.49
N LEU A 137 9.75 -14.62 -15.76
CA LEU A 137 9.92 -15.68 -16.78
C LEU A 137 11.08 -16.60 -16.46
N GLN A 138 12.21 -16.06 -16.01
CA GLN A 138 13.34 -16.88 -15.56
C GLN A 138 12.97 -17.77 -14.37
N THR A 139 12.20 -17.24 -13.41
CA THR A 139 11.70 -18.01 -12.27
C THR A 139 10.81 -19.16 -12.71
N ILE A 140 9.88 -18.91 -13.62
CA ILE A 140 8.95 -19.91 -14.15
C ILE A 140 9.70 -20.98 -14.97
N GLU A 141 10.60 -20.59 -15.85
CA GLU A 141 11.38 -21.51 -16.68
C GLU A 141 12.21 -22.50 -15.84
N LYS A 142 12.75 -22.04 -14.73
CA LYS A 142 13.48 -22.90 -13.78
C LYS A 142 12.56 -23.83 -12.99
N ALA A 143 11.34 -23.39 -12.70
CA ALA A 143 10.39 -24.14 -11.88
C ALA A 143 9.67 -25.24 -12.66
N ILE A 144 9.33 -25.02 -13.94
CA ILE A 144 8.50 -25.95 -14.75
C ILE A 144 9.05 -27.37 -14.79
N PRO A 145 10.33 -27.64 -15.09
CA PRO A 145 10.84 -29.02 -15.15
C PRO A 145 10.68 -29.78 -13.83
N ARG A 146 10.90 -29.11 -12.70
CA ARG A 146 10.71 -29.68 -11.37
C ARG A 146 9.24 -30.00 -11.12
N ILE A 147 8.36 -29.05 -11.40
CA ILE A 147 6.92 -29.22 -11.17
C ILE A 147 6.32 -30.28 -12.08
N GLU A 148 6.71 -30.34 -13.35
CA GLU A 148 6.30 -31.41 -14.27
C GLU A 148 6.67 -32.80 -13.74
N LYS A 149 7.88 -32.95 -13.21
CA LYS A 149 8.33 -34.20 -12.59
C LYS A 149 7.50 -34.57 -11.37
N GLU A 150 7.22 -33.58 -10.50
CA GLU A 150 6.41 -33.77 -9.30
C GLU A 150 4.95 -34.15 -9.63
N VAL A 151 4.38 -33.60 -10.71
CA VAL A 151 3.06 -33.97 -11.22
C VAL A 151 3.06 -35.41 -11.74
N LYS A 152 4.07 -35.80 -12.51
CA LYS A 152 4.18 -37.18 -13.03
C LYS A 152 4.22 -38.22 -11.93
N ILE A 153 4.87 -37.94 -10.82
CA ILE A 153 4.95 -38.86 -9.66
C ILE A 153 3.84 -38.66 -8.64
N LYS A 154 2.82 -37.91 -8.98
CA LYS A 154 1.62 -37.60 -8.17
C LYS A 154 1.94 -36.95 -6.80
N LYS A 155 3.04 -36.21 -6.72
CA LYS A 155 3.38 -35.36 -5.56
C LYS A 155 2.74 -33.97 -5.64
N ARG A 156 2.25 -33.60 -6.81
CA ARG A 156 1.65 -32.30 -7.07
C ARG A 156 0.48 -32.45 -8.05
N GLU A 157 -0.49 -31.59 -7.96
CA GLU A 157 -1.67 -31.61 -8.82
C GLU A 157 -1.39 -31.01 -10.20
N ALA A 158 -2.01 -31.57 -11.24
CA ALA A 158 -1.91 -31.05 -12.61
C ALA A 158 -2.43 -29.61 -12.75
N ALA A 159 -3.40 -29.22 -11.92
CA ALA A 159 -3.94 -27.87 -11.89
C ALA A 159 -2.88 -26.81 -11.54
N GLU A 160 -1.92 -27.12 -10.68
CA GLU A 160 -0.83 -26.21 -10.34
C GLU A 160 0.09 -25.95 -11.55
N LEU A 161 0.42 -26.97 -12.29
CA LEU A 161 1.21 -26.83 -13.53
C LEU A 161 0.46 -26.02 -14.58
N ALA A 162 -0.86 -26.25 -14.72
CA ALA A 162 -1.70 -25.50 -15.65
C ALA A 162 -1.74 -24.02 -15.28
N ALA A 163 -1.86 -23.69 -13.99
CA ALA A 163 -1.82 -22.31 -13.50
C ALA A 163 -0.49 -21.62 -13.80
N ILE A 164 0.64 -22.33 -13.62
CA ILE A 164 1.98 -21.79 -13.91
C ILE A 164 2.16 -21.54 -15.41
N LYS A 165 1.68 -22.44 -16.26
CA LYS A 165 1.72 -22.24 -17.72
C LYS A 165 0.81 -21.10 -18.18
N ALA A 166 -0.34 -20.90 -17.55
CA ALA A 166 -1.19 -19.75 -17.79
C ALA A 166 -0.49 -18.43 -17.42
N ALA A 167 0.19 -18.40 -16.29
CA ALA A 167 1.00 -17.26 -15.88
C ALA A 167 2.14 -16.98 -16.86
N GLN A 168 2.83 -18.02 -17.33
CA GLN A 168 3.87 -17.89 -18.35
C GLN A 168 3.36 -17.25 -19.63
N ALA A 169 2.20 -17.65 -20.10
CA ALA A 169 1.57 -17.08 -21.31
C ALA A 169 1.25 -15.59 -21.15
N VAL A 170 0.79 -15.17 -19.98
CA VAL A 170 0.57 -13.76 -19.66
C VAL A 170 1.86 -12.95 -19.75
N LEU A 171 2.93 -13.44 -19.15
CA LEU A 171 4.23 -12.76 -19.14
C LEU A 171 4.86 -12.72 -20.55
N GLU A 172 4.75 -13.80 -21.32
CA GLU A 172 5.27 -13.85 -22.69
C GLU A 172 4.61 -12.86 -23.64
N ARG A 173 3.34 -12.50 -23.42
CA ARG A 173 2.70 -11.45 -24.20
C ARG A 173 3.03 -10.03 -23.71
N GLY A 174 3.80 -9.87 -22.63
CA GLY A 174 4.25 -8.59 -22.11
C GLY A 174 3.37 -7.97 -21.04
N ASP A 175 2.43 -8.71 -20.47
CA ASP A 175 1.57 -8.24 -19.38
C ASP A 175 2.12 -8.70 -18.02
N THR A 176 1.83 -7.91 -16.98
CA THR A 176 2.10 -8.30 -15.60
C THR A 176 1.06 -9.29 -15.11
N ILE A 177 1.42 -10.16 -14.18
CA ILE A 177 0.46 -11.07 -13.54
C ILE A 177 -0.67 -10.27 -12.88
N TYR A 178 -0.31 -9.24 -12.11
CA TYR A 178 -1.29 -8.43 -11.37
C TYR A 178 -2.37 -7.82 -12.28
N SER A 179 -2.00 -7.29 -13.44
CA SER A 179 -2.96 -6.71 -14.40
C SER A 179 -3.90 -7.73 -15.03
N SER A 180 -3.55 -9.01 -14.99
CA SER A 180 -4.22 -10.08 -15.74
C SER A 180 -4.97 -11.08 -14.85
N ILE A 181 -4.96 -10.89 -13.53
CA ILE A 181 -5.60 -11.84 -12.58
C ILE A 181 -7.06 -12.10 -12.95
N LYS A 182 -7.84 -11.04 -13.17
CA LYS A 182 -9.28 -11.16 -13.48
C LYS A 182 -9.55 -11.53 -14.91
N SER A 183 -8.87 -10.91 -15.87
CA SER A 183 -9.08 -11.12 -17.30
C SER A 183 -8.74 -12.55 -17.72
N ASP A 184 -7.65 -13.09 -17.20
CA ASP A 184 -7.16 -14.43 -17.52
C ASP A 184 -7.57 -15.47 -16.48
N LYS A 185 -8.34 -15.08 -15.47
CA LYS A 185 -8.80 -15.96 -14.38
C LYS A 185 -7.66 -16.77 -13.75
N LEU A 186 -6.56 -16.08 -13.45
CA LEU A 186 -5.37 -16.71 -12.87
C LEU A 186 -5.65 -17.24 -11.46
N GLU A 187 -5.28 -18.48 -11.21
CA GLU A 187 -5.42 -19.13 -9.91
C GLU A 187 -4.20 -18.80 -9.03
N MET A 188 -4.26 -17.65 -8.35
CA MET A 188 -3.14 -17.09 -7.60
C MET A 188 -2.64 -18.00 -6.47
N GLU A 189 -3.51 -18.83 -5.91
CA GLU A 189 -3.12 -19.79 -4.87
C GLU A 189 -2.01 -20.73 -5.33
N HIS A 190 -2.08 -21.18 -6.58
CA HIS A 190 -1.08 -22.06 -7.18
C HIS A 190 0.22 -21.36 -7.58
N LEU A 191 0.23 -20.02 -7.57
CA LEU A 191 1.41 -19.23 -7.96
C LEU A 191 2.22 -18.72 -6.77
N LYS A 192 1.70 -18.82 -5.55
CA LYS A 192 2.32 -18.27 -4.33
C LYS A 192 3.75 -18.75 -4.11
N GLU A 193 4.02 -20.01 -4.32
CA GLU A 193 5.34 -20.61 -4.11
C GLU A 193 6.44 -19.94 -4.96
N LEU A 194 6.08 -19.43 -6.12
CA LEU A 194 7.03 -18.83 -7.06
C LEU A 194 7.45 -17.41 -6.68
N SER A 195 6.71 -16.76 -5.79
CA SER A 195 6.98 -15.37 -5.36
C SER A 195 7.22 -14.42 -6.53
N LEU A 196 6.33 -14.46 -7.52
CA LEU A 196 6.45 -13.64 -8.73
C LEU A 196 6.37 -12.15 -8.41
N LEU A 197 7.30 -11.38 -8.97
CA LEU A 197 7.38 -9.94 -8.74
C LEU A 197 6.18 -9.20 -9.33
N THR A 198 5.76 -9.57 -10.53
CA THR A 198 4.63 -8.94 -11.24
C THR A 198 3.27 -9.36 -10.68
N ALA A 199 3.22 -10.33 -9.76
CA ALA A 199 2.01 -10.71 -9.04
C ALA A 199 1.71 -9.79 -7.84
N LYS A 200 2.69 -9.00 -7.41
CA LYS A 200 2.50 -8.00 -6.35
C LYS A 200 1.54 -6.90 -6.82
N PRO A 201 0.74 -6.33 -5.90
CA PRO A 201 -0.08 -5.16 -6.22
C PRO A 201 0.77 -3.98 -6.69
N PHE A 202 0.27 -3.26 -7.70
CA PHE A 202 0.90 -2.06 -8.25
C PHE A 202 0.06 -0.83 -7.95
N ILE A 203 0.76 0.27 -7.63
CA ILE A 203 0.22 1.63 -7.64
C ILE A 203 1.07 2.44 -8.60
N TYR A 204 0.44 3.12 -9.54
CA TYR A 204 1.15 4.05 -10.43
C TYR A 204 1.04 5.46 -9.86
N VAL A 205 2.18 6.05 -9.57
CA VAL A 205 2.30 7.41 -9.04
C VAL A 205 2.70 8.32 -10.20
N PHE A 206 1.71 8.97 -10.80
CA PHE A 206 1.95 9.92 -11.87
C PHE A 206 2.43 11.24 -11.27
N ASN A 207 3.70 11.56 -11.50
CA ASN A 207 4.28 12.85 -11.14
C ASN A 207 4.00 13.83 -12.27
N VAL A 208 3.06 14.72 -12.02
CA VAL A 208 2.45 15.62 -13.01
C VAL A 208 2.80 17.07 -12.70
N ASP A 209 2.56 17.94 -13.66
CA ASP A 209 2.58 19.39 -13.46
C ASP A 209 1.23 19.93 -12.99
N GLU A 210 1.19 21.20 -12.65
CA GLU A 210 0.01 21.89 -12.18
C GLU A 210 -1.16 21.80 -13.18
N GLY A 211 -0.88 21.85 -14.47
CA GLY A 211 -1.90 21.77 -15.51
C GLY A 211 -2.64 20.43 -15.53
N ILE A 212 -1.92 19.32 -15.37
CA ILE A 212 -2.51 17.98 -15.31
C ILE A 212 -3.17 17.72 -13.96
N LEU A 213 -2.60 18.25 -12.89
CA LEU A 213 -3.17 18.13 -11.55
C LEU A 213 -4.57 18.74 -11.46
N GLY A 214 -4.84 19.80 -12.23
CA GLY A 214 -6.15 20.44 -12.35
C GLY A 214 -7.02 19.95 -13.51
N SER A 215 -6.63 18.88 -14.22
CA SER A 215 -7.35 18.40 -15.42
C SER A 215 -7.91 16.98 -15.24
N PRO A 216 -9.18 16.82 -14.87
CA PRO A 216 -9.82 15.50 -14.75
C PRO A 216 -9.76 14.67 -16.03
N GLU A 217 -9.83 15.30 -17.20
CA GLU A 217 -9.79 14.63 -18.50
C GLU A 217 -8.44 13.94 -18.76
N LYS A 218 -7.35 14.68 -18.55
CA LYS A 218 -5.99 14.12 -18.69
C LYS A 218 -5.68 13.05 -17.66
N GLN A 219 -6.18 13.22 -16.44
CA GLN A 219 -6.06 12.20 -15.39
C GLN A 219 -6.79 10.92 -15.79
N GLU A 220 -7.97 11.02 -16.40
CA GLU A 220 -8.72 9.84 -16.85
C GLU A 220 -8.00 9.09 -17.98
N GLU A 221 -7.36 9.79 -18.90
CA GLU A 221 -6.53 9.17 -19.94
C GLU A 221 -5.38 8.36 -19.32
N LEU A 222 -4.69 8.92 -18.33
CA LEU A 222 -3.61 8.24 -17.62
C LEU A 222 -4.12 7.05 -16.80
N ARG A 223 -5.26 7.21 -16.14
CA ARG A 223 -5.89 6.13 -15.36
C ARG A 223 -6.25 4.95 -16.25
N ALA A 224 -6.76 5.19 -17.43
CA ALA A 224 -7.09 4.15 -18.41
C ALA A 224 -5.86 3.36 -18.88
N MET A 225 -4.68 4.00 -18.91
CA MET A 225 -3.43 3.33 -19.33
C MET A 225 -3.00 2.23 -18.34
N VAL A 226 -3.36 2.34 -17.08
CA VAL A 226 -2.89 1.44 -16.01
C VAL A 226 -3.98 0.56 -15.41
N ALA A 227 -5.24 0.77 -15.82
CA ALA A 227 -6.34 -0.05 -15.34
C ALA A 227 -6.03 -1.56 -15.54
N PRO A 228 -6.34 -2.46 -14.59
CA PRO A 228 -7.13 -2.23 -13.37
C PRO A 228 -6.29 -1.80 -12.14
N ALA A 229 -5.02 -1.48 -12.28
CA ALA A 229 -4.19 -1.04 -11.18
C ALA A 229 -4.63 0.34 -10.64
N ASP A 230 -4.41 0.55 -9.35
CA ASP A 230 -4.64 1.84 -8.72
C ASP A 230 -3.60 2.87 -9.19
N CYS A 231 -3.98 4.13 -9.28
CA CYS A 231 -3.07 5.22 -9.56
C CYS A 231 -3.40 6.46 -8.76
N ILE A 232 -2.40 7.32 -8.59
CA ILE A 232 -2.54 8.64 -8.00
C ILE A 232 -1.85 9.68 -8.86
N PHE A 233 -2.25 10.92 -8.69
CA PHE A 233 -1.66 12.07 -9.36
C PHE A 233 -1.15 13.02 -8.30
N LEU A 234 0.14 13.37 -8.37
CA LEU A 234 0.75 14.34 -7.49
C LEU A 234 1.80 15.15 -8.24
N ASP A 235 2.10 16.31 -7.71
CA ASP A 235 3.25 17.11 -8.12
C ASP A 235 4.31 17.00 -7.01
N ALA A 236 5.40 16.30 -7.28
CA ALA A 236 6.44 16.05 -6.28
C ALA A 236 7.09 17.34 -5.76
N LYS A 237 7.18 18.39 -6.59
CA LYS A 237 7.68 19.71 -6.15
C LYS A 237 6.72 20.36 -5.17
N LEU A 238 5.41 20.31 -5.44
CA LEU A 238 4.38 20.80 -4.52
C LEU A 238 4.45 20.06 -3.19
N GLU A 239 4.57 18.74 -3.22
CA GLU A 239 4.69 17.93 -1.99
C GLU A 239 5.93 18.30 -1.18
N ALA A 240 7.06 18.56 -1.82
CA ALA A 240 8.26 19.03 -1.15
C ALA A 240 8.07 20.39 -0.46
N ASP A 241 7.29 21.28 -1.06
CA ASP A 241 6.97 22.58 -0.48
C ASP A 241 5.98 22.45 0.70
N LEU A 242 4.97 21.58 0.57
CA LEU A 242 3.95 21.38 1.61
C LEU A 242 4.52 20.90 2.95
N VAL A 243 5.54 20.04 2.95
CA VAL A 243 6.15 19.53 4.18
C VAL A 243 6.97 20.59 4.94
N GLU A 244 7.30 21.72 4.31
CA GLU A 244 7.97 22.86 4.94
C GLU A 244 6.99 23.81 5.65
N LEU A 245 5.70 23.69 5.37
CA LEU A 245 4.67 24.59 5.85
C LEU A 245 4.02 24.03 7.11
N ASP A 246 3.44 24.91 7.93
CA ASP A 246 2.54 24.47 8.97
C ASP A 246 1.22 23.94 8.38
N GLU A 247 0.37 23.35 9.21
CA GLU A 247 -0.86 22.68 8.77
C GLU A 247 -1.84 23.65 8.08
N GLU A 248 -1.94 24.87 8.56
CA GLU A 248 -2.85 25.89 8.00
C GLU A 248 -2.32 26.41 6.65
N GLU A 249 -1.04 26.73 6.57
CA GLU A 249 -0.38 27.17 5.34
C GLU A 249 -0.41 26.08 4.27
N ALA A 250 -0.19 24.81 4.66
CA ALA A 250 -0.27 23.67 3.74
C ALA A 250 -1.69 23.50 3.18
N ARG A 251 -2.71 23.63 4.02
CA ARG A 251 -4.11 23.58 3.59
C ARG A 251 -4.45 24.69 2.59
N GLU A 252 -4.02 25.91 2.88
CA GLU A 252 -4.22 27.06 1.97
C GLU A 252 -3.53 26.82 0.62
N MET A 253 -2.32 26.32 0.61
CA MET A 253 -1.60 26.00 -0.62
C MET A 253 -2.29 24.90 -1.43
N LEU A 254 -2.82 23.87 -0.79
CA LEU A 254 -3.62 22.83 -1.44
C LEU A 254 -4.89 23.40 -2.08
N GLU A 255 -5.61 24.24 -1.35
CA GLU A 255 -6.83 24.91 -1.86
C GLU A 255 -6.52 25.79 -3.07
N MET A 256 -5.40 26.54 -3.06
CA MET A 256 -4.94 27.35 -4.18
C MET A 256 -4.63 26.50 -5.42
N ASN A 257 -4.22 25.26 -5.25
CA ASN A 257 -3.95 24.30 -6.32
C ASN A 257 -5.17 23.41 -6.65
N GLY A 258 -6.34 23.70 -6.06
CA GLY A 258 -7.56 22.93 -6.32
C GLY A 258 -7.54 21.50 -5.77
N GLN A 259 -6.74 21.24 -4.73
CA GLN A 259 -6.58 19.91 -4.15
C GLN A 259 -7.25 19.84 -2.76
N ASP A 260 -7.94 18.72 -2.50
CA ASP A 260 -8.61 18.45 -1.22
C ASP A 260 -7.67 17.77 -0.20
N GLU A 261 -6.67 17.06 -0.68
CA GLU A 261 -5.68 16.36 0.14
C GLU A 261 -4.28 16.47 -0.49
N SER A 262 -3.23 16.31 0.33
CA SER A 262 -1.87 16.22 -0.19
C SER A 262 -1.66 14.92 -0.99
N GLY A 263 -0.69 14.91 -1.88
CA GLY A 263 -0.31 13.70 -2.61
C GLY A 263 0.24 12.60 -1.70
N LEU A 264 0.92 12.96 -0.60
CA LEU A 264 1.39 12.00 0.40
C LEU A 264 0.22 11.33 1.13
N ASP A 265 -0.79 12.09 1.52
CA ASP A 265 -2.00 11.55 2.13
C ASP A 265 -2.77 10.64 1.17
N GLN A 266 -2.87 11.05 -0.09
CA GLN A 266 -3.45 10.23 -1.15
C GLN A 266 -2.67 8.92 -1.35
N LEU A 267 -1.34 8.98 -1.36
CA LEU A 267 -0.48 7.82 -1.47
C LEU A 267 -0.67 6.86 -0.30
N ALA A 268 -0.77 7.36 0.93
CA ALA A 268 -1.05 6.55 2.11
C ALA A 268 -2.42 5.87 2.01
N ARG A 269 -3.45 6.61 1.64
CA ARG A 269 -4.82 6.10 1.51
C ARG A 269 -4.93 5.03 0.42
N VAL A 270 -4.42 5.29 -0.75
CA VAL A 270 -4.45 4.34 -1.88
C VAL A 270 -3.54 3.15 -1.61
N GLY A 271 -2.36 3.37 -1.02
CA GLY A 271 -1.46 2.29 -0.62
C GLY A 271 -2.09 1.34 0.39
N PHE A 272 -2.79 1.86 1.36
CA PHE A 272 -3.52 1.08 2.35
C PHE A 272 -4.60 0.21 1.69
N HIS A 273 -5.37 0.80 0.78
CA HIS A 273 -6.37 0.10 -0.01
C HIS A 273 -5.77 -1.01 -0.89
N THR A 274 -4.71 -0.69 -1.62
CA THR A 274 -4.04 -1.63 -2.54
C THR A 274 -3.44 -2.83 -1.82
N LEU A 275 -2.91 -2.63 -0.61
CA LEU A 275 -2.41 -3.70 0.25
C LEU A 275 -3.53 -4.56 0.87
N GLY A 276 -4.79 -4.23 0.64
CA GLY A 276 -5.92 -4.96 1.22
C GLY A 276 -6.08 -4.76 2.72
N LEU A 277 -5.69 -3.59 3.22
CA LEU A 277 -5.72 -3.26 4.64
C LEU A 277 -7.01 -2.52 5.03
N GLN A 278 -7.34 -2.62 6.30
CA GLN A 278 -8.37 -1.82 6.96
C GLN A 278 -7.97 -1.59 8.41
N THR A 279 -8.72 -0.75 9.13
CA THR A 279 -8.45 -0.46 10.53
C THR A 279 -9.63 -0.82 11.40
N TYR A 280 -9.35 -1.25 12.62
CA TYR A 280 -10.27 -1.16 13.74
C TYR A 280 -9.71 -0.16 14.76
N LEU A 281 -10.56 0.31 15.67
CA LEU A 281 -10.27 1.41 16.56
C LEU A 281 -10.40 0.95 18.01
N THR A 282 -9.48 1.41 18.85
CA THR A 282 -9.57 1.30 20.31
C THR A 282 -9.56 2.70 20.90
N ALA A 283 -10.39 2.94 21.90
CA ALA A 283 -10.52 4.25 22.53
C ALA A 283 -10.64 4.15 24.04
N GLY A 284 -9.95 5.02 24.73
CA GLY A 284 -9.96 5.14 26.18
C GLY A 284 -9.31 6.43 26.64
N PRO A 285 -9.24 6.68 27.97
CA PRO A 285 -8.70 7.92 28.51
C PRO A 285 -7.21 8.16 28.18
N LYS A 286 -6.43 7.10 28.00
CA LYS A 286 -5.01 7.21 27.66
C LYS A 286 -4.80 7.49 26.20
N GLU A 287 -5.47 6.76 25.34
CA GLU A 287 -5.28 6.86 23.91
C GLU A 287 -6.52 6.44 23.11
N THR A 288 -6.63 7.01 21.93
CA THR A 288 -7.43 6.51 20.81
C THR A 288 -6.47 6.10 19.71
N ARG A 289 -6.62 4.87 19.19
CA ARG A 289 -5.68 4.30 18.23
C ARG A 289 -6.39 3.56 17.11
N ALA A 290 -5.88 3.72 15.90
CA ALA A 290 -6.20 2.87 14.77
C ALA A 290 -5.21 1.70 14.68
N TRP A 291 -5.73 0.50 14.52
CA TRP A 291 -4.96 -0.73 14.36
C TRP A 291 -5.12 -1.27 12.96
N THR A 292 -4.01 -1.58 12.32
CA THR A 292 -3.99 -2.09 10.95
C THR A 292 -4.22 -3.60 10.93
N ILE A 293 -5.22 -4.03 10.18
CA ILE A 293 -5.51 -5.43 9.92
C ILE A 293 -5.73 -5.66 8.42
N ARG A 294 -5.74 -6.91 8.01
CA ARG A 294 -6.12 -7.28 6.65
C ARG A 294 -7.64 -7.37 6.54
N ARG A 295 -8.20 -6.98 5.41
CA ARG A 295 -9.62 -7.24 5.12
C ARG A 295 -9.88 -8.73 5.18
N GLY A 296 -10.92 -9.13 5.89
CA GLY A 296 -11.25 -10.53 6.13
C GLY A 296 -10.70 -11.10 7.44
N ASP A 297 -9.88 -10.36 8.18
CA ASP A 297 -9.38 -10.80 9.48
C ASP A 297 -10.53 -10.97 10.48
N THR A 298 -10.45 -12.05 11.24
CA THR A 298 -11.37 -12.36 12.34
C THR A 298 -10.98 -11.62 13.62
N ALA A 299 -11.89 -11.56 14.57
CA ALA A 299 -11.64 -10.92 15.86
C ALA A 299 -10.40 -11.44 16.60
N PRO A 300 -10.12 -12.76 16.67
CA PRO A 300 -8.86 -13.24 17.25
C PRO A 300 -7.61 -12.76 16.50
N GLN A 301 -7.63 -12.78 15.17
CA GLN A 301 -6.53 -12.28 14.35
C GLN A 301 -6.29 -10.78 14.60
N ALA A 302 -7.36 -10.00 14.68
CA ALA A 302 -7.30 -8.59 15.00
C ALA A 302 -6.73 -8.31 16.40
N ALA A 303 -7.15 -9.09 17.41
CA ALA A 303 -6.61 -9.02 18.76
C ALA A 303 -5.09 -9.32 18.80
N GLY A 304 -4.65 -10.24 17.96
CA GLY A 304 -3.25 -10.63 17.81
C GLY A 304 -2.33 -9.49 17.32
N VAL A 305 -2.88 -8.50 16.67
CA VAL A 305 -2.13 -7.31 16.24
C VAL A 305 -1.71 -6.44 17.43
N ILE A 306 -2.50 -6.41 18.50
CA ILE A 306 -2.15 -5.75 19.76
C ILE A 306 -1.06 -6.54 20.49
N HIS A 307 -1.31 -7.84 20.69
CA HIS A 307 -0.37 -8.76 21.31
C HIS A 307 -0.74 -10.21 20.97
N THR A 308 0.25 -11.06 20.73
CA THR A 308 0.04 -12.46 20.36
C THR A 308 -0.75 -13.25 21.40
N ASP A 309 -0.58 -12.92 22.68
CA ASP A 309 -1.32 -13.57 23.77
C ASP A 309 -2.82 -13.26 23.71
N PHE A 310 -3.20 -12.11 23.18
CA PHE A 310 -4.61 -11.75 23.01
C PHE A 310 -5.31 -12.62 21.96
N GLN A 311 -4.59 -13.05 20.97
CA GLN A 311 -5.10 -14.01 19.99
C GLN A 311 -5.28 -15.40 20.61
N ARG A 312 -4.27 -15.86 21.34
CA ARG A 312 -4.29 -17.19 21.99
C ARG A 312 -5.35 -17.29 23.07
N GLY A 313 -5.45 -16.28 23.91
CA GLY A 313 -6.38 -16.19 25.02
C GLY A 313 -7.71 -15.56 24.69
N PHE A 314 -8.04 -15.34 23.43
CA PHE A 314 -9.25 -14.65 23.00
C PHE A 314 -10.50 -15.33 23.56
N ILE A 315 -11.36 -14.55 24.19
CA ILE A 315 -12.66 -14.99 24.72
C ILE A 315 -13.78 -14.42 23.87
N LYS A 316 -13.86 -13.11 23.75
CA LYS A 316 -14.88 -12.36 23.02
C LYS A 316 -14.40 -10.96 22.69
N ALA A 317 -15.09 -10.31 21.76
CA ALA A 317 -14.92 -8.90 21.45
C ALA A 317 -16.23 -8.15 21.73
N GLU A 318 -16.13 -7.02 22.40
CA GLU A 318 -17.20 -6.04 22.50
C GLU A 318 -17.02 -5.05 21.35
N VAL A 319 -17.97 -4.98 20.42
CA VAL A 319 -17.87 -4.24 19.18
C VAL A 319 -19.00 -3.25 19.03
N VAL A 320 -18.68 -2.02 18.71
CA VAL A 320 -19.65 -1.00 18.30
C VAL A 320 -19.17 -0.35 17.00
N ALA A 321 -20.05 -0.21 16.02
CA ALA A 321 -19.72 0.52 14.81
C ALA A 321 -19.46 1.98 15.15
N PHE A 322 -18.45 2.59 14.50
CA PHE A 322 -18.08 3.98 14.73
C PHE A 322 -19.28 4.93 14.64
N ASP A 323 -20.07 4.82 13.57
CA ASP A 323 -21.22 5.70 13.35
C ASP A 323 -22.28 5.56 14.45
N ASP A 324 -22.52 4.35 14.94
CA ASP A 324 -23.45 4.11 16.05
C ASP A 324 -22.96 4.72 17.37
N LEU A 325 -21.67 4.66 17.62
CA LEU A 325 -21.06 5.27 18.80
C LEU A 325 -21.14 6.81 18.75
N ILE A 326 -20.85 7.40 17.61
CA ILE A 326 -20.95 8.85 17.41
C ILE A 326 -22.41 9.32 17.58
N ALA A 327 -23.38 8.61 17.01
CA ALA A 327 -24.78 8.92 17.14
C ALA A 327 -25.27 8.84 18.61
N ALA A 328 -24.74 7.88 19.37
CA ALA A 328 -25.03 7.74 20.80
C ALA A 328 -24.34 8.79 21.69
N GLY A 329 -23.16 9.26 21.27
CA GLY A 329 -22.38 10.26 22.02
C GLY A 329 -21.54 9.71 23.17
N SER A 330 -21.78 8.47 23.60
CA SER A 330 -21.00 7.79 24.63
C SER A 330 -21.15 6.27 24.53
N MET A 331 -20.22 5.54 25.12
CA MET A 331 -20.30 4.08 25.19
C MET A 331 -21.51 3.61 26.02
N ALA A 332 -21.81 4.29 27.11
CA ALA A 332 -22.97 3.96 27.96
C ALA A 332 -24.29 4.10 27.19
N GLU A 333 -24.44 5.17 26.42
CA GLU A 333 -25.63 5.38 25.61
C GLU A 333 -25.70 4.38 24.43
N ALA A 334 -24.57 4.05 23.83
CA ALA A 334 -24.52 3.02 22.79
C ALA A 334 -24.97 1.64 23.31
N LYS A 335 -24.55 1.27 24.53
CA LYS A 335 -25.03 0.06 25.24
C LYS A 335 -26.53 0.12 25.50
N SER A 336 -27.01 1.25 25.99
CA SER A 336 -28.43 1.46 26.27
C SER A 336 -29.30 1.31 25.02
N ARG A 337 -28.80 1.73 23.87
CA ARG A 337 -29.46 1.58 22.56
C ARG A 337 -29.30 0.20 21.91
N GLY A 338 -28.61 -0.72 22.57
CA GLY A 338 -28.36 -2.06 22.04
C GLY A 338 -27.39 -2.10 20.85
N LYS A 339 -26.52 -1.09 20.72
CA LYS A 339 -25.57 -0.97 19.60
C LYS A 339 -24.22 -1.64 19.88
N VAL A 340 -23.93 -1.97 21.13
CA VAL A 340 -22.72 -2.69 21.50
C VAL A 340 -23.00 -4.19 21.40
N ARG A 341 -22.27 -4.87 20.52
CA ARG A 341 -22.43 -6.30 20.25
C ARG A 341 -21.33 -7.09 20.93
N ILE A 342 -21.63 -8.32 21.30
CA ILE A 342 -20.63 -9.29 21.75
C ILE A 342 -20.40 -10.27 20.60
N GLU A 343 -19.16 -10.36 20.15
CA GLU A 343 -18.77 -11.17 18.99
C GLU A 343 -17.74 -12.23 19.39
N GLY A 344 -17.85 -13.37 18.75
CA GLY A 344 -17.00 -14.53 18.99
C GLY A 344 -15.83 -14.67 18.01
N LYS A 345 -15.22 -15.85 18.04
CA LYS A 345 -14.00 -16.16 17.26
C LYS A 345 -14.17 -16.10 15.74
N GLU A 346 -15.38 -16.25 15.23
CA GLU A 346 -15.65 -16.28 13.79
C GLU A 346 -16.05 -14.92 13.23
N TYR A 347 -16.17 -13.92 14.09
CA TYR A 347 -16.53 -12.59 13.66
C TYR A 347 -15.47 -11.99 12.74
N VAL A 348 -15.85 -11.61 11.52
CA VAL A 348 -15.01 -10.89 10.57
C VAL A 348 -15.11 -9.41 10.88
N MET A 349 -13.96 -8.80 11.16
CA MET A 349 -13.86 -7.37 11.49
C MET A 349 -14.32 -6.50 10.32
N ALA A 350 -15.04 -5.45 10.65
CA ALA A 350 -15.42 -4.40 9.72
C ALA A 350 -14.54 -3.15 9.93
N ASP A 351 -14.27 -2.41 8.87
CA ASP A 351 -13.54 -1.15 8.96
C ASP A 351 -14.29 -0.17 9.85
N GLY A 352 -13.57 0.44 10.78
CA GLY A 352 -14.16 1.38 11.73
C GLY A 352 -14.84 0.76 12.94
N ASP A 353 -14.77 -0.54 13.13
CA ASP A 353 -15.22 -1.16 14.38
C ASP A 353 -14.45 -0.58 15.57
N VAL A 354 -15.17 -0.13 16.58
CA VAL A 354 -14.60 0.27 17.87
C VAL A 354 -14.70 -0.92 18.82
N VAL A 355 -13.57 -1.40 19.31
CA VAL A 355 -13.47 -2.75 19.91
C VAL A 355 -12.78 -2.73 21.26
N GLU A 356 -13.29 -3.54 22.15
CA GLU A 356 -12.61 -3.96 23.38
C GLU A 356 -12.54 -5.48 23.41
N PHE A 357 -11.32 -6.03 23.39
CA PHE A 357 -11.11 -7.46 23.45
C PHE A 357 -11.08 -7.97 24.90
N ARG A 358 -11.74 -9.10 25.14
CA ARG A 358 -11.63 -9.86 26.37
C ARG A 358 -10.81 -11.12 26.10
N PHE A 359 -9.81 -11.32 26.90
CA PHE A 359 -8.89 -12.44 26.78
C PHE A 359 -8.48 -12.96 28.16
N ASN A 360 -8.03 -14.20 28.16
CA ASN A 360 -7.46 -14.85 29.35
C ASN A 360 -6.08 -15.41 28.97
N VAL A 361 -5.05 -15.03 29.69
CA VAL A 361 -3.65 -15.43 29.43
C VAL A 361 -3.21 -16.46 30.46
#